data_9b18c4101410ce019c3d23dafb99f682
#
_entry.id   9b18c4101410ce019c3d23dafb99f682
#
_cell.length_a   1.000
_cell.length_b   1.000
_cell.length_c   1.000
_cell.angle_alpha   90.00
_cell.angle_beta   90.00
_cell.angle_gamma   90.00
#
_symmetry.space_group_name_H-M   'P 1'
#
loop_
_entity.id
_entity.type
_entity.pdbx_description
1 polymer ?
#
loop_
_entity_poly.entity_id
_entity_poly.type
_entity_poly.pdbx_seq_one_letter_code
_entity_poly.pdbx_strand_id
1 'polypeptide(L)'
;MRGIDVSHWQGDINWAKAQKGYEFAFIKCTQGTSFLDSKYAQNKKGIRESGLLFGAYHFANADTDPVKEADWFVKNVGDLKE
;
A
#
# COMPACT_ATOMS: atom_id res chain seq x y z
N MET A 1 9.62 16.71 -5.88
CA MET A 1 8.94 15.89 -4.85
C MET A 1 9.42 14.46 -4.93
N ARG A 2 9.82 13.88 -3.81
CA ARG A 2 10.35 12.52 -3.77
C ARG A 2 9.36 11.57 -3.11
N GLY A 3 9.16 10.42 -3.73
CA GLY A 3 8.26 9.40 -3.20
C GLY A 3 8.81 7.99 -3.38
N ILE A 4 8.20 7.03 -2.70
CA ILE A 4 8.54 5.61 -2.81
C ILE A 4 7.27 4.79 -2.93
N ASP A 5 7.43 3.56 -3.44
CA ASP A 5 6.39 2.54 -3.34
C ASP A 5 6.97 1.35 -2.59
N VAL A 6 6.16 0.74 -1.74
CA VAL A 6 6.60 -0.36 -0.90
C VAL A 6 5.56 -1.47 -0.82
N SER A 7 6.03 -2.68 -0.52
CA SER A 7 5.20 -3.86 -0.32
C SER A 7 5.84 -4.73 0.75
N HIS A 8 5.33 -5.95 0.91
CA HIS A 8 5.95 -6.92 1.83
C HIS A 8 7.41 -7.23 1.47
N TRP A 9 7.79 -7.01 0.21
CA TRP A 9 9.16 -7.27 -0.25
C TRP A 9 10.20 -6.42 0.44
N GLN A 10 9.82 -5.22 0.91
CA GLN A 10 10.73 -4.34 1.66
C GLN A 10 10.79 -4.68 3.15
N GLY A 11 9.98 -5.64 3.60
CA GLY A 11 9.95 -6.02 5.01
C GLY A 11 9.43 -4.92 5.90
N ASP A 12 9.98 -4.83 7.10
CA ASP A 12 9.58 -3.80 8.07
C ASP A 12 10.21 -2.47 7.71
N ILE A 13 9.37 -1.44 7.63
CA ILE A 13 9.80 -0.09 7.25
C ILE A 13 9.92 0.79 8.48
N ASN A 14 11.04 1.49 8.59
CA ASN A 14 11.17 2.54 9.60
C ASN A 14 10.58 3.83 9.05
N TRP A 15 9.30 4.05 9.32
CA TRP A 15 8.58 5.19 8.77
C TRP A 15 9.07 6.53 9.32
N ALA A 16 9.55 6.55 10.57
CA ALA A 16 10.12 7.78 11.13
C ALA A 16 11.35 8.23 10.36
N LYS A 17 12.15 7.28 9.89
CA LYS A 17 13.32 7.57 9.06
C LYS A 17 12.93 7.91 7.63
N ALA A 18 11.95 7.20 7.09
CA ALA A 18 11.49 7.41 5.72
C ALA A 18 10.90 8.79 5.52
N GLN A 19 10.16 9.32 6.50
CA GLN A 19 9.55 10.65 6.38
C GLN A 19 10.58 11.77 6.22
N LYS A 20 11.83 11.54 6.60
CA LYS A 20 12.88 12.55 6.45
C LYS A 20 13.41 12.63 5.03
N GLY A 21 13.26 11.55 4.25
CA GLY A 21 13.78 11.49 2.89
C GLY A 21 12.73 11.54 1.79
N TYR A 22 11.45 11.34 2.13
CA TYR A 22 10.37 11.27 1.17
C TYR A 22 9.18 12.10 1.60
N GLU A 23 8.40 12.55 0.62
CA GLU A 23 7.23 13.38 0.87
C GLU A 23 5.94 12.58 0.74
N PHE A 24 5.97 11.49 0.00
CA PHE A 24 4.81 10.61 -0.15
C PHE A 24 5.25 9.17 -0.38
N ALA A 25 4.30 8.25 -0.21
CA ALA A 25 4.53 6.82 -0.47
C ALA A 25 3.26 6.16 -0.99
N PHE A 26 3.44 5.16 -1.84
CA PHE A 26 2.36 4.25 -2.22
C PHE A 26 2.63 2.90 -1.60
N ILE A 27 1.65 2.35 -0.89
CA ILE A 27 1.79 1.07 -0.23
C ILE A 27 0.93 0.03 -0.93
N LYS A 28 1.52 -1.14 -1.20
CA LYS A 28 0.80 -2.22 -1.86
C LYS A 28 -0.26 -2.77 -0.92
N CYS A 29 -1.47 -2.91 -1.44
CA CYS A 29 -2.59 -3.49 -0.72
C CYS A 29 -2.87 -4.91 -1.21
N THR A 30 -3.17 -5.05 -2.49
CA THR A 30 -3.61 -6.32 -3.05
C THR A 30 -2.94 -6.63 -4.38
N GLN A 31 -3.08 -7.90 -4.80
CA GLN A 31 -2.64 -8.35 -6.11
C GLN A 31 -3.61 -9.42 -6.59
N GLY A 32 -3.96 -9.39 -7.88
CA GLY A 32 -4.89 -10.37 -8.44
C GLY A 32 -6.24 -10.33 -7.75
N THR A 33 -6.84 -11.50 -7.55
CA THR A 33 -8.19 -11.62 -6.99
C THR A 33 -8.22 -12.16 -5.58
N SER A 34 -7.07 -12.56 -5.01
CA SER A 34 -7.04 -13.21 -3.70
C SER A 34 -5.82 -12.90 -2.84
N PHE A 35 -4.84 -12.19 -3.38
CA PHE A 35 -3.64 -11.87 -2.60
C PHE A 35 -3.80 -10.53 -1.87
N LEU A 36 -3.61 -10.57 -0.57
CA LEU A 36 -3.54 -9.37 0.28
C LEU A 36 -2.10 -9.24 0.78
N ASP A 37 -1.49 -8.08 0.54
CA ASP A 37 -0.10 -7.88 0.96
C ASP A 37 0.03 -8.01 2.47
N SER A 38 0.93 -8.88 2.92
CA SER A 38 1.07 -9.21 4.34
C SER A 38 1.53 -8.03 5.20
N LYS A 39 2.10 -7.01 4.59
CA LYS A 39 2.57 -5.82 5.29
C LYS A 39 1.63 -4.62 5.14
N TYR A 40 0.51 -4.78 4.42
CA TYR A 40 -0.37 -3.65 4.14
C TYR A 40 -0.85 -2.95 5.42
N ALA A 41 -1.41 -3.71 6.35
CA ALA A 41 -1.94 -3.14 7.59
C ALA A 41 -0.84 -2.44 8.40
N GLN A 42 0.32 -3.08 8.50
CA GLN A 42 1.45 -2.53 9.22
C GLN A 42 1.98 -1.25 8.57
N ASN A 43 2.11 -1.26 7.23
CA ASN A 43 2.58 -0.10 6.50
C ASN A 43 1.58 1.04 6.59
N LYS A 44 0.29 0.75 6.48
CA LYS A 44 -0.76 1.75 6.58
C LYS A 44 -0.73 2.44 7.94
N LYS A 45 -0.60 1.67 9.00
CA LYS A 45 -0.51 2.24 10.35
C LYS A 45 0.74 3.09 10.51
N GLY A 46 1.88 2.58 10.08
CA GLY A 46 3.16 3.29 10.22
C GLY A 46 3.19 4.59 9.46
N ILE A 47 2.67 4.57 8.22
CA ILE A 47 2.70 5.78 7.40
C ILE A 47 1.74 6.85 7.93
N ARG A 48 0.59 6.44 8.47
CA ARG A 48 -0.33 7.39 9.10
C ARG A 48 0.34 8.08 10.28
N GLU A 49 1.04 7.32 11.10
CA GLU A 49 1.72 7.85 12.28
C GLU A 49 2.89 8.77 11.89
N SER A 50 3.49 8.55 10.73
CA SER A 50 4.62 9.36 10.26
C SER A 50 4.20 10.72 9.71
N GLY A 51 2.95 10.86 9.29
CA GLY A 51 2.47 12.08 8.66
C GLY A 51 2.77 12.21 7.18
N LEU A 52 3.38 11.21 6.56
CA LEU A 52 3.59 11.20 5.11
C LEU A 52 2.26 11.13 4.36
N LEU A 53 2.19 11.80 3.23
CA LEU A 53 1.10 11.61 2.29
C LEU A 53 1.20 10.19 1.72
N PHE A 54 0.08 9.50 1.60
CA PHE A 54 0.13 8.14 1.08
C PHE A 54 -1.11 7.74 0.30
N GLY A 55 -0.93 6.72 -0.53
CA GLY A 55 -2.01 6.04 -1.22
C GLY A 55 -1.72 4.54 -1.23
N ALA A 56 -2.73 3.76 -1.55
CA ALA A 56 -2.59 2.31 -1.69
C ALA A 56 -2.66 1.92 -3.15
N TYR A 57 -2.04 0.80 -3.53
CA TYR A 57 -2.12 0.33 -4.89
C TYR A 57 -2.38 -1.16 -4.98
N HIS A 58 -2.89 -1.56 -6.14
CA HIS A 58 -3.17 -2.92 -6.51
C HIS A 58 -2.24 -3.34 -7.64
N PHE A 59 -1.70 -4.55 -7.54
CA PHE A 59 -0.86 -5.11 -8.61
C PHE A 59 -1.72 -6.04 -9.46
N ALA A 60 -1.97 -5.66 -10.71
CA ALA A 60 -2.84 -6.41 -11.61
C ALA A 60 -2.15 -7.66 -12.15
N ASN A 61 -2.93 -8.74 -12.27
CA ASN A 61 -2.52 -9.97 -12.98
C ASN A 61 -3.20 -10.01 -14.34
N ALA A 62 -2.44 -10.37 -15.36
CA ALA A 62 -2.97 -10.38 -16.73
C ALA A 62 -4.03 -11.47 -16.94
N ASP A 63 -3.98 -12.54 -16.16
CA ASP A 63 -4.80 -13.72 -16.36
C ASP A 63 -6.13 -13.72 -15.61
N THR A 64 -6.41 -12.68 -14.85
CA THR A 64 -7.61 -12.63 -14.00
C THR A 64 -8.56 -11.54 -14.45
N ASP A 65 -9.83 -11.69 -14.05
CA ASP A 65 -10.90 -10.75 -14.39
C ASP A 65 -10.65 -9.39 -13.74
N PRO A 66 -10.51 -8.31 -14.51
CA PRO A 66 -10.21 -6.99 -13.95
C PRO A 66 -11.30 -6.46 -13.02
N VAL A 67 -12.56 -6.83 -13.24
CA VAL A 67 -13.65 -6.42 -12.35
C VAL A 67 -13.51 -7.08 -10.98
N LYS A 68 -13.19 -8.37 -10.96
CA LYS A 68 -12.96 -9.09 -9.71
C LYS A 68 -11.74 -8.57 -8.98
N GLU A 69 -10.71 -8.17 -9.72
CA GLU A 69 -9.52 -7.56 -9.10
C GLU A 69 -9.84 -6.24 -8.45
N ALA A 70 -10.63 -5.40 -9.13
CA ALA A 70 -11.06 -4.12 -8.56
C ALA A 70 -11.89 -4.33 -7.30
N ASP A 71 -12.81 -5.30 -7.32
CA ASP A 71 -13.65 -5.62 -6.15
C ASP A 71 -12.80 -6.07 -4.97
N TRP A 72 -11.78 -6.89 -5.22
CA TRP A 72 -10.87 -7.37 -4.19
C TRP A 72 -10.09 -6.22 -3.55
N PHE A 73 -9.60 -5.29 -4.37
CA PHE A 73 -8.90 -4.12 -3.87
C PHE A 73 -9.81 -3.23 -3.02
N VAL A 74 -10.99 -2.92 -3.50
CA VAL A 74 -11.95 -2.07 -2.78
C VAL A 74 -12.34 -2.70 -1.44
N LYS A 75 -12.51 -4.02 -1.41
CA LYS A 75 -12.86 -4.74 -0.19
C LYS A 75 -11.77 -4.63 0.88
N ASN A 76 -10.51 -4.58 0.48
CA ASN A 76 -9.38 -4.69 1.40
C ASN A 76 -8.67 -3.37 1.69
N VAL A 77 -8.83 -2.37 0.84
CA VAL A 77 -8.07 -1.12 0.99
C VAL A 77 -8.43 -0.34 2.24
N GLY A 78 -9.70 -0.37 2.61
CA GLY A 78 -10.17 0.33 3.79
C GLY A 78 -10.17 1.85 3.60
N ASP A 79 -10.24 2.55 4.72
CA ASP A 79 -10.29 4.01 4.73
C ASP A 79 -8.86 4.56 4.61
N LEU A 80 -8.63 5.40 3.60
CA LEU A 80 -7.34 6.07 3.41
C LEU A 80 -7.31 7.46 4.03
N LYS A 81 -8.44 7.95 4.50
CA LYS A 81 -8.51 9.22 5.22
C LYS A 81 -8.14 9.01 6.69
N GLU A 82 -7.81 10.07 7.35
CA GLU A 82 -7.47 10.08 8.77
C GLU A 82 -8.45 9.37 9.66
#